data_ecdc5df3bddf08a22dc3abca07d86538
#
_entry.id   ecdc5df3bddf08a22dc3abca07d86538
#
_cell.length_a   1.000
_cell.length_b   1.000
_cell.length_c   1.000
_cell.angle_alpha   90.00
_cell.angle_beta   90.00
_cell.angle_gamma   90.00
#
_symmetry.space_group_name_H-M   'P 1'
#
loop_
_entity.id
_entity.type
_entity.pdbx_description
1 polymer ?
#
loop_
_entity_poly.entity_id
_entity_poly.type
_entity_poly.pdbx_seq_one_letter_code
_entity_poly.pdbx_strand_id
1 'polypeptide(L)'
;MNFRFAHRSSASAARALRLCGASAALAVVLASPGLAACGRAAGRVEAVGVDERLDIELADGRTVRLGGLDAPNSDRGAPEIARQARDFLSERLLGREADLILMAGGADRWGRTVSDLVFSDPPDGSAGSTAAALLAAGYARVRPEYETRGCAAERLGIEEAARQAGLGIWRDPDFTVIESSNSAELRRRAGRFVVVEGVVRRVGFARSRLYLELVPRDGPTIVVARKLETALAREGRPVSALVGRTIRTRGALDDRFGPRIEVADPAMIEIARRVDAPGEAKPHP
;
A
#
# COMPACT_ATOMS: atom_id res chain seq x y z
N MET A 1 72.77 2.92 -61.33
CA MET A 1 73.36 4.26 -61.15
C MET A 1 72.84 4.85 -59.86
N ASN A 2 73.75 4.88 -58.88
CA ASN A 2 73.93 5.93 -57.86
C ASN A 2 72.70 6.27 -56.96
N PHE A 3 72.77 6.46 -55.71
CA PHE A 3 73.72 6.49 -54.60
C PHE A 3 72.88 6.65 -53.34
N ARG A 4 73.12 5.89 -52.29
CA ARG A 4 73.33 6.22 -50.89
C ARG A 4 72.81 7.54 -50.34
N PHE A 5 72.11 7.55 -49.21
CA PHE A 5 72.73 7.90 -47.93
C PHE A 5 71.82 7.52 -46.75
N ALA A 6 72.47 6.95 -45.75
CA ALA A 6 71.90 6.61 -44.46
C ALA A 6 71.99 7.82 -43.51
N HIS A 7 71.04 7.97 -42.62
CA HIS A 7 71.32 8.60 -41.33
C HIS A 7 70.58 7.88 -40.22
N ARG A 8 71.37 7.39 -39.30
CA ARG A 8 70.95 6.91 -37.98
C ARG A 8 70.64 8.12 -37.09
N SER A 9 69.65 7.99 -36.24
CA SER A 9 69.65 8.62 -34.92
C SER A 9 68.72 7.89 -33.98
N SER A 10 69.33 7.44 -33.01
CA SER A 10 69.10 6.79 -31.74
C SER A 10 68.02 7.45 -30.87
N ALA A 11 67.38 6.52 -30.11
CA ALA A 11 67.04 6.60 -28.69
C ALA A 11 65.87 7.45 -28.22
N SER A 12 64.84 6.88 -27.71
CA SER A 12 64.66 6.80 -26.25
C SER A 12 63.40 5.99 -25.90
N ALA A 13 63.57 4.92 -25.18
CA ALA A 13 62.49 4.18 -24.59
C ALA A 13 61.94 4.92 -23.38
N ALA A 14 60.72 5.42 -23.47
CA ALA A 14 59.95 5.85 -22.30
C ALA A 14 58.91 4.77 -22.00
N ARG A 15 59.14 3.96 -20.96
CA ARG A 15 58.20 3.02 -20.36
C ARG A 15 57.12 3.84 -19.68
N ALA A 16 55.95 3.92 -20.29
CA ALA A 16 54.72 4.38 -19.60
C ALA A 16 54.14 3.25 -18.80
N LEU A 17 54.28 3.32 -17.49
CA LEU A 17 53.66 2.43 -16.50
C LEU A 17 52.15 2.73 -16.46
N ARG A 18 51.32 1.87 -17.06
CA ARG A 18 49.86 1.95 -16.93
C ARG A 18 49.47 1.34 -15.60
N LEU A 19 49.16 2.21 -14.64
CA LEU A 19 48.44 1.85 -13.41
C LEU A 19 46.99 1.54 -13.80
N CYS A 20 46.64 0.26 -13.86
CA CYS A 20 45.25 -0.20 -13.86
C CYS A 20 44.70 0.02 -12.45
N GLY A 21 44.02 1.13 -12.23
CA GLY A 21 43.19 1.35 -11.06
C GLY A 21 41.91 0.52 -11.17
N ALA A 22 41.86 -0.62 -10.51
CA ALA A 22 40.63 -1.38 -10.31
C ALA A 22 39.76 -0.62 -9.29
N SER A 23 38.82 0.18 -9.79
CA SER A 23 37.77 0.74 -8.96
C SER A 23 36.80 -0.39 -8.58
N ALA A 24 36.96 -0.95 -7.40
CA ALA A 24 35.95 -1.81 -6.79
C ALA A 24 34.72 -0.93 -6.44
N ALA A 25 33.70 -1.00 -7.27
CA ALA A 25 32.42 -0.44 -6.94
C ALA A 25 31.81 -1.26 -5.79
N LEU A 26 31.85 -0.69 -4.59
CA LEU A 26 31.17 -1.23 -3.42
C LEU A 26 29.66 -1.07 -3.65
N ALA A 27 28.99 -2.10 -4.12
CA ALA A 27 27.54 -2.15 -4.18
C ALA A 27 27.00 -2.20 -2.75
N VAL A 28 26.60 -1.04 -2.23
CA VAL A 28 25.82 -0.96 -1.01
C VAL A 28 24.44 -1.52 -1.32
N VAL A 29 24.21 -2.77 -0.96
CA VAL A 29 22.87 -3.37 -0.92
C VAL A 29 22.13 -2.65 0.22
N LEU A 30 21.34 -1.65 -0.15
CA LEU A 30 20.38 -1.04 0.77
C LEU A 30 19.32 -2.11 1.04
N ALA A 31 19.46 -2.84 2.14
CA ALA A 31 18.41 -3.68 2.66
C ALA A 31 17.18 -2.80 2.92
N SER A 32 16.12 -3.03 2.18
CA SER A 32 14.85 -2.32 2.36
C SER A 32 14.32 -2.62 3.76
N PRO A 33 14.15 -1.64 4.65
CA PRO A 33 13.75 -1.87 6.05
C PRO A 33 12.27 -2.26 6.22
N GLY A 34 11.51 -2.44 5.11
CA GLY A 34 10.05 -2.54 5.16
C GLY A 34 9.49 -3.82 5.80
N LEU A 35 10.16 -4.95 5.67
CA LEU A 35 9.60 -6.25 6.08
C LEU A 35 9.50 -6.47 7.59
N ALA A 36 10.39 -5.87 8.38
CA ALA A 36 10.43 -6.03 9.83
C ALA A 36 9.31 -5.24 10.56
N ALA A 37 8.71 -4.25 9.91
CA ALA A 37 7.74 -3.34 10.53
C ALA A 37 6.32 -3.92 10.63
N CYS A 38 5.97 -4.93 9.81
CA CYS A 38 4.61 -5.49 9.76
C CYS A 38 4.34 -6.59 10.78
N GLY A 39 5.36 -7.34 11.21
CA GLY A 39 5.15 -8.48 12.07
C GLY A 39 6.43 -9.21 12.47
N ARG A 40 6.28 -10.41 13.02
CA ARG A 40 7.35 -11.24 13.52
C ARG A 40 7.47 -12.52 12.70
N ALA A 41 8.67 -12.85 12.22
CA ALA A 41 8.94 -14.13 11.57
C ALA A 41 8.60 -15.31 12.51
N ALA A 42 7.91 -16.30 11.97
CA ALA A 42 7.41 -17.45 12.71
C ALA A 42 7.68 -18.80 12.03
N GLY A 43 8.73 -18.82 11.19
CA GLY A 43 9.16 -20.01 10.48
C GLY A 43 8.71 -20.02 9.02
N ARG A 44 9.15 -21.08 8.32
CA ARG A 44 8.79 -21.31 6.92
C ARG A 44 7.56 -22.19 6.82
N VAL A 45 6.72 -21.93 5.85
CA VAL A 45 5.48 -22.64 5.60
C VAL A 45 5.29 -22.84 4.10
N GLU A 46 4.54 -23.86 3.74
CA GLU A 46 4.12 -24.14 2.37
C GLU A 46 2.61 -23.92 2.24
N ALA A 47 2.20 -23.18 1.21
CA ALA A 47 0.80 -23.00 0.87
C ALA A 47 0.32 -24.13 -0.04
N VAL A 48 -0.82 -24.74 0.32
CA VAL A 48 -1.41 -25.86 -0.43
C VAL A 48 -2.76 -25.53 -1.06
N GLY A 49 -3.36 -24.39 -0.70
CA GLY A 49 -4.64 -23.95 -1.26
C GLY A 49 -4.87 -22.44 -1.08
N VAL A 50 -5.74 -21.89 -1.93
CA VAL A 50 -6.29 -20.53 -1.81
C VAL A 50 -7.79 -20.63 -2.05
N ASP A 51 -8.59 -20.22 -1.07
CA ASP A 51 -10.04 -20.27 -1.17
C ASP A 51 -10.65 -19.04 -1.89
N GLU A 52 -11.97 -19.02 -2.02
CA GLU A 52 -12.73 -17.94 -2.67
C GLU A 52 -12.70 -16.60 -1.90
N ARG A 53 -12.29 -16.63 -0.63
CA ARG A 53 -12.11 -15.43 0.21
C ARG A 53 -10.68 -14.93 0.24
N LEU A 54 -9.80 -15.58 -0.55
CA LEU A 54 -8.36 -15.37 -0.56
C LEU A 54 -7.69 -15.75 0.76
N ASP A 55 -8.33 -16.64 1.54
CA ASP A 55 -7.69 -17.29 2.67
C ASP A 55 -6.76 -18.40 2.15
N ILE A 56 -5.58 -18.52 2.75
CA ILE A 56 -4.51 -19.40 2.28
C ILE A 56 -4.43 -20.61 3.22
N GLU A 57 -4.55 -21.80 2.68
CA GLU A 57 -4.38 -23.05 3.40
C GLU A 57 -2.91 -23.46 3.40
N LEU A 58 -2.38 -23.77 4.58
CA LEU A 58 -1.02 -24.24 4.77
C LEU A 58 -0.94 -25.75 4.92
N ALA A 59 0.18 -26.36 4.54
CA ALA A 59 0.43 -27.79 4.65
C ALA A 59 0.33 -28.33 6.10
N ASP A 60 0.52 -27.46 7.10
CA ASP A 60 0.37 -27.79 8.52
C ASP A 60 -1.07 -27.69 9.05
N GLY A 61 -2.04 -27.41 8.19
CA GLY A 61 -3.47 -27.33 8.51
C GLY A 61 -3.93 -25.96 9.02
N ARG A 62 -3.04 -24.96 9.15
CA ARG A 62 -3.44 -23.60 9.47
C ARG A 62 -4.04 -22.91 8.26
N THR A 63 -4.98 -21.99 8.51
CA THR A 63 -5.49 -21.05 7.51
C THR A 63 -4.93 -19.67 7.79
N VAL A 64 -4.38 -19.03 6.77
CA VAL A 64 -3.82 -17.68 6.83
C VAL A 64 -4.76 -16.70 6.17
N ARG A 65 -5.04 -15.60 6.88
CA ARG A 65 -5.62 -14.38 6.31
C ARG A 65 -4.52 -13.33 6.15
N LEU A 66 -4.36 -12.82 4.95
CA LEU A 66 -3.46 -11.69 4.75
C LEU A 66 -3.99 -10.46 5.48
N GLY A 67 -3.23 -9.97 6.47
CA GLY A 67 -3.65 -8.88 7.34
C GLY A 67 -3.63 -7.53 6.63
N GLY A 68 -4.56 -6.65 7.01
CA GLY A 68 -4.56 -5.26 6.57
C GLY A 68 -5.00 -5.04 5.14
N LEU A 69 -5.74 -5.97 4.56
CA LEU A 69 -6.27 -5.88 3.20
C LEU A 69 -7.80 -5.95 3.17
N ASP A 70 -8.39 -5.19 2.26
CA ASP A 70 -9.75 -5.33 1.77
C ASP A 70 -9.66 -5.79 0.31
N ALA A 71 -9.94 -7.07 0.10
CA ALA A 71 -9.88 -7.70 -1.22
C ALA A 71 -11.30 -8.01 -1.72
N PRO A 72 -11.52 -8.05 -3.05
CA PRO A 72 -12.76 -8.51 -3.63
C PRO A 72 -12.97 -9.98 -3.28
N ASN A 73 -14.21 -10.36 -3.10
CA ASN A 73 -14.63 -11.76 -3.05
C ASN A 73 -15.90 -11.92 -3.89
N SER A 74 -16.27 -13.15 -4.20
CA SER A 74 -17.44 -13.48 -5.03
C SER A 74 -18.74 -12.84 -4.51
N ASP A 75 -18.85 -12.67 -3.20
CA ASP A 75 -20.06 -12.15 -2.53
C ASP A 75 -20.19 -10.62 -2.61
N ARG A 76 -19.14 -9.91 -3.05
CA ARG A 76 -19.08 -8.44 -3.02
C ARG A 76 -19.18 -7.75 -4.37
N GLY A 77 -19.69 -8.44 -5.38
CA GLY A 77 -20.05 -7.82 -6.66
C GLY A 77 -18.94 -7.70 -7.69
N ALA A 78 -17.75 -8.28 -7.46
CA ALA A 78 -16.66 -8.31 -8.44
C ALA A 78 -16.12 -9.74 -8.63
N PRO A 79 -16.94 -10.71 -9.08
CA PRO A 79 -16.55 -12.12 -9.12
C PRO A 79 -15.36 -12.39 -10.05
N GLU A 80 -15.27 -11.68 -11.16
CA GLU A 80 -14.17 -11.84 -12.11
C GLU A 80 -12.85 -11.36 -11.52
N ILE A 81 -12.84 -10.21 -10.85
CA ILE A 81 -11.62 -9.69 -10.21
C ILE A 81 -11.24 -10.57 -9.00
N ALA A 82 -12.23 -11.09 -8.27
CA ALA A 82 -11.99 -12.04 -7.18
C ALA A 82 -11.32 -13.31 -7.68
N ARG A 83 -11.77 -13.83 -8.83
CA ARG A 83 -11.15 -15.00 -9.48
C ARG A 83 -9.71 -14.68 -9.89
N GLN A 84 -9.47 -13.56 -10.56
CA GLN A 84 -8.12 -13.12 -10.96
C GLN A 84 -7.18 -12.96 -9.76
N ALA A 85 -7.67 -12.40 -8.66
CA ALA A 85 -6.91 -12.27 -7.42
C ALA A 85 -6.53 -13.63 -6.82
N ARG A 86 -7.46 -14.59 -6.85
CA ARG A 86 -7.21 -15.96 -6.40
C ARG A 86 -6.21 -16.68 -7.30
N ASP A 87 -6.36 -16.58 -8.61
CA ASP A 87 -5.46 -17.18 -9.58
C ASP A 87 -4.03 -16.61 -9.39
N PHE A 88 -3.90 -15.29 -9.23
CA PHE A 88 -2.65 -14.62 -8.93
C PHE A 88 -1.99 -15.13 -7.64
N LEU A 89 -2.78 -15.31 -6.56
CA LEU A 89 -2.26 -15.87 -5.31
C LEU A 89 -1.84 -17.32 -5.48
N SER A 90 -2.64 -18.12 -6.19
CA SER A 90 -2.35 -19.53 -6.43
C SER A 90 -1.05 -19.72 -7.20
N GLU A 91 -0.86 -18.97 -8.28
CA GLU A 91 0.38 -19.01 -9.08
C GLU A 91 1.61 -18.58 -8.28
N ARG A 92 1.44 -17.64 -7.35
CA ARG A 92 2.51 -17.12 -6.53
C ARG A 92 2.90 -18.06 -5.39
N LEU A 93 1.92 -18.73 -4.77
CA LEU A 93 2.08 -19.39 -3.47
C LEU A 93 2.19 -20.92 -3.57
N LEU A 94 1.39 -21.56 -4.43
CA LEU A 94 1.24 -23.02 -4.36
C LEU A 94 2.53 -23.77 -4.69
N GLY A 95 2.85 -24.76 -3.83
CA GLY A 95 4.05 -25.57 -3.96
C GLY A 95 5.35 -24.83 -3.65
N ARG A 96 5.28 -23.69 -2.95
CA ARG A 96 6.44 -22.88 -2.59
C ARG A 96 6.50 -22.64 -1.10
N GLU A 97 7.71 -22.61 -0.58
CA GLU A 97 7.98 -22.21 0.79
C GLU A 97 8.09 -20.68 0.91
N ALA A 98 7.46 -20.12 1.92
CA ALA A 98 7.55 -18.71 2.27
C ALA A 98 7.79 -18.54 3.77
N ASP A 99 8.37 -17.41 4.14
CA ASP A 99 8.47 -17.00 5.54
C ASP A 99 7.11 -16.51 6.04
N LEU A 100 6.59 -17.13 7.10
CA LEU A 100 5.37 -16.69 7.77
C LEU A 100 5.68 -15.51 8.68
N ILE A 101 5.09 -14.36 8.40
CA ILE A 101 5.23 -13.15 9.21
C ILE A 101 3.95 -12.93 9.99
N LEU A 102 3.94 -13.36 11.26
CA LEU A 102 2.80 -13.18 12.16
C LEU A 102 2.61 -11.71 12.52
N MET A 103 1.40 -11.23 12.36
CA MET A 103 1.00 -9.90 12.80
C MET A 103 0.57 -9.91 14.27
N ALA A 104 0.50 -8.73 14.89
CA ALA A 104 0.02 -8.60 16.25
C ALA A 104 -1.40 -9.16 16.36
N GLY A 105 -1.71 -9.87 17.46
CA GLY A 105 -3.02 -10.50 17.65
C GLY A 105 -3.07 -11.99 17.28
N GLY A 106 -2.19 -12.48 16.41
CA GLY A 106 -2.07 -13.89 16.06
C GLY A 106 -3.24 -14.44 15.24
N ALA A 107 -4.30 -14.93 15.89
CA ALA A 107 -5.48 -15.45 15.20
C ALA A 107 -6.68 -14.49 15.31
N ASP A 108 -7.48 -14.44 14.24
CA ASP A 108 -8.74 -13.73 14.27
C ASP A 108 -9.88 -14.56 14.94
N ARG A 109 -11.06 -13.96 15.05
CA ARG A 109 -12.22 -14.61 15.70
C ARG A 109 -12.72 -15.88 15.00
N TRP A 110 -12.26 -16.14 13.80
CA TRP A 110 -12.58 -17.36 13.03
C TRP A 110 -11.44 -18.39 13.07
N GLY A 111 -10.40 -18.14 13.88
CA GLY A 111 -9.26 -19.04 14.03
C GLY A 111 -8.22 -18.94 12.92
N ARG A 112 -8.33 -17.97 11.99
CA ARG A 112 -7.36 -17.80 10.92
C ARG A 112 -6.16 -17.04 11.46
N THR A 113 -4.97 -17.47 11.10
CA THR A 113 -3.71 -16.79 11.42
C THR A 113 -3.62 -15.49 10.63
N VAL A 114 -3.54 -14.35 11.30
CA VAL A 114 -3.34 -13.04 10.64
C VAL A 114 -1.87 -12.84 10.38
N SER A 115 -1.48 -12.87 9.12
CA SER A 115 -0.05 -12.85 8.75
C SER A 115 0.17 -12.31 7.33
N ASP A 116 1.42 -12.24 6.95
CA ASP A 116 1.87 -12.15 5.56
C ASP A 116 2.75 -13.36 5.23
N LEU A 117 2.83 -13.71 3.96
CA LEU A 117 3.75 -14.70 3.43
C LEU A 117 4.79 -13.98 2.59
N VAL A 118 6.05 -14.17 2.93
CA VAL A 118 7.16 -13.41 2.35
C VAL A 118 8.17 -14.35 1.71
N PHE A 119 8.50 -14.07 0.46
CA PHE A 119 9.52 -14.79 -0.30
C PHE A 119 10.85 -14.04 -0.27
N SER A 120 11.95 -14.76 -0.03
CA SER A 120 13.31 -14.20 -0.17
C SER A 120 13.67 -13.98 -1.64
N ASP A 121 13.14 -14.85 -2.52
CA ASP A 121 13.30 -14.77 -3.97
C ASP A 121 11.90 -14.94 -4.62
N PRO A 122 11.18 -13.86 -4.81
CA PRO A 122 9.83 -13.92 -5.34
C PRO A 122 9.83 -14.36 -6.82
N PRO A 123 8.88 -15.24 -7.23
CA PRO A 123 8.88 -15.87 -8.55
C PRO A 123 8.72 -14.88 -9.71
N ASP A 124 8.18 -13.71 -9.44
CA ASP A 124 7.88 -12.65 -10.40
C ASP A 124 8.84 -11.45 -10.30
N GLY A 125 9.90 -11.55 -9.48
CA GLY A 125 10.84 -10.44 -9.22
C GLY A 125 10.21 -9.23 -8.53
N SER A 126 8.98 -9.36 -8.03
CA SER A 126 8.23 -8.30 -7.35
C SER A 126 8.62 -8.16 -5.87
N ALA A 127 7.81 -7.43 -5.09
CA ALA A 127 7.99 -7.40 -3.64
C ALA A 127 7.84 -8.79 -3.02
N GLY A 128 8.72 -9.17 -2.10
CA GLY A 128 8.67 -10.45 -1.40
C GLY A 128 7.38 -10.68 -0.62
N SER A 129 6.75 -9.62 -0.11
CA SER A 129 5.47 -9.65 0.60
C SER A 129 4.30 -9.97 -0.34
N THR A 130 3.52 -11.00 0.00
CA THR A 130 2.33 -11.39 -0.75
C THR A 130 1.24 -10.31 -0.68
N ALA A 131 1.07 -9.67 0.49
CA ALA A 131 0.16 -8.55 0.63
C ALA A 131 0.55 -7.35 -0.24
N ALA A 132 1.85 -7.02 -0.30
CA ALA A 132 2.35 -5.95 -1.17
C ALA A 132 2.15 -6.28 -2.65
N ALA A 133 2.37 -7.53 -3.06
CA ALA A 133 2.15 -7.97 -4.44
C ALA A 133 0.67 -7.86 -4.86
N LEU A 134 -0.28 -8.26 -4.00
CA LEU A 134 -1.71 -8.06 -4.26
C LEU A 134 -2.08 -6.58 -4.44
N LEU A 135 -1.54 -5.70 -3.58
CA LEU A 135 -1.76 -4.26 -3.68
C LEU A 135 -1.18 -3.69 -4.97
N ALA A 136 0.05 -4.08 -5.34
CA ALA A 136 0.72 -3.64 -6.56
C ALA A 136 -0.02 -4.07 -7.83
N ALA A 137 -0.58 -5.28 -7.84
CA ALA A 137 -1.42 -5.77 -8.93
C ALA A 137 -2.83 -5.15 -8.96
N GLY A 138 -3.20 -4.39 -7.94
CA GLY A 138 -4.53 -3.78 -7.81
C GLY A 138 -5.62 -4.78 -7.42
N TYR A 139 -5.28 -5.89 -6.78
CA TYR A 139 -6.26 -6.89 -6.35
C TYR A 139 -6.73 -6.70 -4.90
N ALA A 140 -6.25 -5.67 -4.22
CA ALA A 140 -6.70 -5.33 -2.88
C ALA A 140 -6.56 -3.82 -2.61
N ARG A 141 -7.26 -3.35 -1.56
CA ARG A 141 -7.07 -2.04 -0.95
C ARG A 141 -6.48 -2.20 0.44
N VAL A 142 -5.73 -1.22 0.89
CA VAL A 142 -5.24 -1.20 2.26
C VAL A 142 -6.42 -0.99 3.21
N ARG A 143 -6.55 -1.88 4.16
CA ARG A 143 -7.47 -1.79 5.30
C ARG A 143 -6.64 -1.66 6.57
N PRO A 144 -6.35 -0.45 7.04
CA PRO A 144 -5.56 -0.26 8.24
C PRO A 144 -6.22 -0.94 9.43
N GLU A 145 -5.48 -1.85 10.06
CA GLU A 145 -5.85 -2.56 11.28
C GLU A 145 -4.74 -2.35 12.31
N TYR A 146 -5.06 -2.52 13.59
CA TYR A 146 -4.06 -2.39 14.65
C TYR A 146 -2.83 -3.27 14.40
N GLU A 147 -3.07 -4.47 13.92
CA GLU A 147 -2.07 -5.51 13.67
C GLU A 147 -1.09 -5.14 12.54
N THR A 148 -1.50 -4.27 11.62
CA THR A 148 -0.71 -3.91 10.42
C THR A 148 -0.22 -2.47 10.41
N ARG A 149 -0.33 -1.78 11.56
CA ARG A 149 0.01 -0.35 11.66
C ARG A 149 1.43 -0.04 11.21
N GLY A 150 2.40 -0.91 11.51
CA GLY A 150 3.81 -0.71 11.18
C GLY A 150 4.11 -0.61 9.69
N CYS A 151 3.30 -1.22 8.81
CA CYS A 151 3.48 -1.22 7.36
C CYS A 151 2.41 -0.45 6.58
N ALA A 152 1.49 0.20 7.28
CA ALA A 152 0.37 0.86 6.62
C ALA A 152 0.82 1.96 5.64
N ALA A 153 1.81 2.76 5.99
CA ALA A 153 2.31 3.84 5.14
C ALA A 153 2.94 3.32 3.85
N GLU A 154 3.77 2.26 3.93
CA GLU A 154 4.37 1.62 2.76
C GLU A 154 3.28 1.04 1.85
N ARG A 155 2.34 0.29 2.41
CA ARG A 155 1.24 -0.32 1.67
C ARG A 155 0.32 0.70 1.00
N LEU A 156 0.07 1.83 1.64
CA LEU A 156 -0.68 2.95 1.05
C LEU A 156 0.05 3.54 -0.16
N GLY A 157 1.39 3.61 -0.14
CA GLY A 157 2.19 4.04 -1.28
C GLY A 157 2.09 3.08 -2.46
N ILE A 158 2.12 1.77 -2.20
CA ILE A 158 1.94 0.72 -3.23
C ILE A 158 0.53 0.79 -3.83
N GLU A 159 -0.49 0.89 -2.98
CA GLU A 159 -1.89 1.04 -3.41
C GLU A 159 -2.07 2.27 -4.29
N GLU A 160 -1.48 3.41 -3.90
CA GLU A 160 -1.59 4.66 -4.65
C GLU A 160 -1.06 4.51 -6.08
N ALA A 161 0.08 3.83 -6.26
CA ALA A 161 0.65 3.55 -7.59
C ALA A 161 -0.30 2.68 -8.43
N ALA A 162 -0.84 1.61 -7.86
CA ALA A 162 -1.80 0.73 -8.53
C ALA A 162 -3.10 1.47 -8.91
N ARG A 163 -3.58 2.34 -8.02
CA ARG A 163 -4.76 3.17 -8.25
C ARG A 163 -4.55 4.16 -9.39
N GLN A 164 -3.42 4.86 -9.42
CA GLN A 164 -3.08 5.81 -10.49
C GLN A 164 -2.94 5.11 -11.84
N ALA A 165 -2.42 3.89 -11.85
CA ALA A 165 -2.32 3.06 -13.04
C ALA A 165 -3.66 2.39 -13.44
N GLY A 166 -4.71 2.51 -12.63
CA GLY A 166 -6.02 1.90 -12.88
C GLY A 166 -5.95 0.38 -12.94
N LEU A 167 -5.20 -0.28 -12.05
CA LEU A 167 -5.06 -1.74 -12.07
C LEU A 167 -6.19 -2.42 -11.29
N GLY A 168 -6.57 -3.62 -11.75
CA GLY A 168 -7.50 -4.50 -11.07
C GLY A 168 -8.79 -3.81 -10.62
N ILE A 169 -9.07 -3.82 -9.30
CA ILE A 169 -10.27 -3.22 -8.70
C ILE A 169 -10.41 -1.72 -8.94
N TRP A 170 -9.35 -1.02 -9.28
CA TRP A 170 -9.40 0.44 -9.50
C TRP A 170 -10.08 0.83 -10.81
N ARG A 171 -10.41 -0.15 -11.68
CA ARG A 171 -11.28 0.03 -12.86
C ARG A 171 -12.75 -0.25 -12.56
N ASP A 172 -13.03 -0.93 -11.44
CA ASP A 172 -14.39 -1.30 -11.08
C ASP A 172 -15.06 -0.15 -10.28
N PRO A 173 -16.21 0.35 -10.76
CA PRO A 173 -16.92 1.43 -10.06
C PRO A 173 -17.21 1.16 -8.59
N ASP A 174 -17.34 -0.12 -8.19
CA ASP A 174 -17.63 -0.50 -6.80
C ASP A 174 -16.45 -0.35 -5.84
N PHE A 175 -15.23 -0.19 -6.38
CA PHE A 175 -14.02 -0.06 -5.58
C PHE A 175 -13.33 1.30 -5.69
N THR A 176 -13.70 2.13 -6.66
CA THR A 176 -13.11 3.45 -6.84
C THR A 176 -13.34 4.38 -5.65
N VAL A 177 -12.50 5.40 -5.54
CA VAL A 177 -12.64 6.46 -4.53
C VAL A 177 -13.94 7.22 -4.76
N ILE A 178 -14.72 7.43 -3.70
CA ILE A 178 -15.98 8.18 -3.73
C ILE A 178 -15.68 9.64 -3.41
N GLU A 179 -16.11 10.55 -4.26
CA GLU A 179 -16.15 11.97 -3.92
C GLU A 179 -17.15 12.22 -2.78
N SER A 180 -16.73 12.94 -1.76
CA SER A 180 -17.56 13.19 -0.55
C SER A 180 -18.90 13.89 -0.84
N SER A 181 -19.01 14.59 -1.97
CA SER A 181 -20.24 15.24 -2.45
C SER A 181 -21.21 14.28 -3.14
N ASN A 182 -20.78 13.07 -3.52
CA ASN A 182 -21.63 12.09 -4.20
C ASN A 182 -22.47 11.29 -3.20
N SER A 183 -23.50 11.90 -2.66
CA SER A 183 -24.40 11.30 -1.67
C SER A 183 -25.14 10.06 -2.18
N ALA A 184 -25.41 9.99 -3.48
CA ALA A 184 -26.07 8.82 -4.08
C ALA A 184 -25.16 7.59 -4.01
N GLU A 185 -23.89 7.76 -4.36
CA GLU A 185 -22.90 6.69 -4.31
C GLU A 185 -22.58 6.27 -2.87
N LEU A 186 -22.51 7.22 -1.93
CA LEU A 186 -22.33 6.91 -0.51
C LEU A 186 -23.48 6.03 -0.01
N ARG A 187 -24.74 6.36 -0.31
CA ARG A 187 -25.90 5.52 0.07
C ARG A 187 -25.84 4.13 -0.58
N ARG A 188 -25.47 4.06 -1.86
CA ARG A 188 -25.38 2.78 -2.58
C ARG A 188 -24.35 1.84 -1.94
N ARG A 189 -23.28 2.38 -1.37
CA ARG A 189 -22.21 1.58 -0.73
C ARG A 189 -22.30 1.51 0.79
N ALA A 190 -23.43 1.87 1.36
CA ALA A 190 -23.66 1.71 2.80
C ALA A 190 -23.41 0.26 3.25
N GLY A 191 -22.76 0.08 4.40
CA GLY A 191 -22.37 -1.22 4.94
C GLY A 191 -21.09 -1.81 4.33
N ARG A 192 -20.53 -1.19 3.28
CA ARG A 192 -19.27 -1.66 2.64
C ARG A 192 -18.06 -0.90 3.15
N PHE A 193 -16.88 -1.50 2.99
CA PHE A 193 -15.62 -0.77 3.11
C PHE A 193 -15.45 0.15 1.91
N VAL A 194 -15.18 1.43 2.16
CA VAL A 194 -15.04 2.46 1.13
C VAL A 194 -13.79 3.29 1.33
N VAL A 195 -13.39 3.97 0.25
CA VAL A 195 -12.42 5.06 0.28
C VAL A 195 -13.13 6.31 -0.19
N VAL A 196 -13.17 7.35 0.65
CA VAL A 196 -13.86 8.62 0.37
C VAL A 196 -12.85 9.75 0.38
N GLU A 197 -12.94 10.64 -0.61
CA GLU A 197 -12.09 11.82 -0.71
C GLU A 197 -12.91 13.09 -0.62
N GLY A 198 -12.41 14.10 0.08
CA GLY A 198 -13.06 15.40 0.16
C GLY A 198 -12.29 16.41 1.00
N VAL A 199 -12.70 17.67 0.89
CA VAL A 199 -12.11 18.77 1.66
C VAL A 199 -12.75 18.85 3.03
N VAL A 200 -11.93 18.83 4.09
CA VAL A 200 -12.42 19.07 5.45
C VAL A 200 -12.92 20.49 5.59
N ARG A 201 -14.22 20.66 5.78
CA ARG A 201 -14.87 21.96 5.92
C ARG A 201 -14.92 22.43 7.35
N ARG A 202 -15.11 21.51 8.28
CA ARG A 202 -15.23 21.81 9.71
C ARG A 202 -14.72 20.65 10.56
N VAL A 203 -14.21 20.98 11.74
CA VAL A 203 -13.90 20.03 12.80
C VAL A 203 -14.77 20.35 14.01
N GLY A 204 -15.58 19.38 14.42
CA GLY A 204 -16.35 19.42 15.64
C GLY A 204 -15.65 18.65 16.77
N PHE A 205 -15.77 19.14 17.99
CA PHE A 205 -15.14 18.54 19.17
C PHE A 205 -16.21 18.07 20.15
N ALA A 206 -16.13 16.81 20.59
CA ALA A 206 -16.89 16.29 21.70
C ALA A 206 -15.93 15.66 22.73
N ARG A 207 -16.47 15.24 23.87
CA ARG A 207 -15.66 14.70 24.97
C ARG A 207 -14.75 13.53 24.56
N SER A 208 -15.26 12.59 23.77
CA SER A 208 -14.57 11.36 23.37
C SER A 208 -14.31 11.22 21.87
N ARG A 209 -14.83 12.13 21.05
CA ARG A 209 -14.83 12.04 19.58
C ARG A 209 -14.58 13.40 18.96
N LEU A 210 -13.97 13.34 17.78
CA LEU A 210 -13.81 14.46 16.85
C LEU A 210 -14.62 14.13 15.60
N TYR A 211 -15.20 15.15 14.99
CA TYR A 211 -16.03 15.01 13.80
C TYR A 211 -15.45 15.87 12.69
N LEU A 212 -15.00 15.24 11.60
CA LEU A 212 -14.55 15.95 10.41
C LEU A 212 -15.70 15.95 9.42
N GLU A 213 -16.19 17.13 9.06
CA GLU A 213 -17.24 17.31 8.06
C GLU A 213 -16.59 17.64 6.72
N LEU A 214 -16.86 16.81 5.71
CA LEU A 214 -16.34 17.01 4.36
C LEU A 214 -17.30 17.82 3.50
N VAL A 215 -18.61 17.63 3.70
CA VAL A 215 -19.68 18.37 3.00
C VAL A 215 -20.71 18.80 4.03
N PRO A 216 -21.17 20.06 3.99
CA PRO A 216 -22.25 20.50 4.88
C PRO A 216 -23.56 19.74 4.64
N ARG A 217 -24.21 19.29 5.71
CA ARG A 217 -25.52 18.62 5.79
C ARG A 217 -25.58 17.19 5.22
N ASP A 218 -25.24 16.96 3.95
CA ASP A 218 -25.55 15.69 3.25
C ASP A 218 -24.31 14.83 2.97
N GLY A 219 -23.13 15.26 3.37
CA GLY A 219 -21.88 14.55 3.17
C GLY A 219 -21.51 13.61 4.31
N PRO A 220 -20.48 12.81 4.12
CA PRO A 220 -20.02 11.89 5.14
C PRO A 220 -19.34 12.62 6.30
N THR A 221 -19.65 12.16 7.51
CA THR A 221 -18.97 12.59 8.73
C THR A 221 -17.87 11.57 9.07
N ILE A 222 -16.65 12.05 9.20
CA ILE A 222 -15.53 11.22 9.65
C ILE A 222 -15.43 11.34 11.16
N VAL A 223 -15.67 10.24 11.85
CA VAL A 223 -15.66 10.18 13.31
C VAL A 223 -14.33 9.64 13.79
N VAL A 224 -13.55 10.48 14.47
CA VAL A 224 -12.22 10.13 14.97
C VAL A 224 -12.29 9.97 16.49
N ALA A 225 -11.86 8.84 17.02
CA ALA A 225 -11.73 8.67 18.46
C ALA A 225 -10.69 9.64 19.01
N ARG A 226 -11.02 10.39 20.07
CA ARG A 226 -10.13 11.43 20.61
C ARG A 226 -8.75 10.91 21.03
N LYS A 227 -8.67 9.66 21.46
CA LYS A 227 -7.39 9.00 21.76
C LYS A 227 -6.41 8.92 20.57
N LEU A 228 -6.90 9.07 19.33
CA LEU A 228 -6.06 9.07 18.12
C LEU A 228 -5.47 10.44 17.79
N GLU A 229 -5.92 11.52 18.44
CA GLU A 229 -5.50 12.90 18.17
C GLU A 229 -3.98 13.07 18.28
N THR A 230 -3.41 12.53 19.36
CA THR A 230 -1.95 12.57 19.57
C THR A 230 -1.18 11.77 18.51
N ALA A 231 -1.70 10.61 18.11
CA ALA A 231 -1.06 9.79 17.09
C ALA A 231 -1.09 10.49 15.73
N LEU A 232 -2.23 11.06 15.33
CA LEU A 232 -2.36 11.86 14.11
C LEU A 232 -1.40 13.07 14.12
N ALA A 233 -1.28 13.76 15.26
CA ALA A 233 -0.36 14.90 15.38
C ALA A 233 1.11 14.48 15.22
N ARG A 234 1.52 13.35 15.83
CA ARG A 234 2.89 12.82 15.69
C ARG A 234 3.23 12.42 14.26
N GLU A 235 2.24 12.02 13.47
CA GLU A 235 2.38 11.68 12.05
C GLU A 235 2.23 12.92 11.13
N GLY A 236 2.29 14.13 11.67
CA GLY A 236 2.21 15.38 10.92
C GLY A 236 0.80 15.74 10.43
N ARG A 237 -0.24 15.12 11.01
CA ARG A 237 -1.66 15.31 10.66
C ARG A 237 -2.50 15.78 11.86
N PRO A 238 -2.12 16.87 12.57
CA PRO A 238 -2.94 17.34 13.68
C PRO A 238 -4.34 17.71 13.17
N VAL A 239 -5.36 17.24 13.87
CA VAL A 239 -6.77 17.37 13.42
C VAL A 239 -7.17 18.81 13.15
N SER A 240 -6.67 19.76 13.94
CA SER A 240 -6.91 21.19 13.75
C SER A 240 -6.36 21.74 12.44
N ALA A 241 -5.30 21.16 11.90
CA ALA A 241 -4.68 21.58 10.63
C ALA A 241 -5.30 20.89 9.40
N LEU A 242 -6.29 20.02 9.59
CA LEU A 242 -6.97 19.35 8.47
C LEU A 242 -8.03 20.25 7.79
N VAL A 243 -8.52 21.28 8.45
CA VAL A 243 -9.50 22.20 7.85
C VAL A 243 -8.91 22.83 6.58
N GLY A 244 -9.67 22.79 5.49
CA GLY A 244 -9.25 23.26 4.17
C GLY A 244 -8.35 22.26 3.41
N ARG A 245 -7.94 21.15 4.02
CA ARG A 245 -7.14 20.13 3.33
C ARG A 245 -8.06 19.08 2.70
N THR A 246 -7.67 18.61 1.54
CA THR A 246 -8.27 17.42 0.94
C THR A 246 -7.71 16.20 1.67
N ILE A 247 -8.60 15.40 2.23
CA ILE A 247 -8.24 14.12 2.85
C ILE A 247 -8.87 12.98 2.08
N ARG A 248 -8.19 11.84 2.12
CA ARG A 248 -8.76 10.56 1.75
C ARG A 248 -8.92 9.74 3.03
N THR A 249 -10.13 9.28 3.28
CA THR A 249 -10.44 8.44 4.42
C THR A 249 -11.02 7.12 3.97
N ARG A 250 -10.78 6.07 4.74
CA ARG A 250 -11.20 4.71 4.42
C ARG A 250 -11.80 4.03 5.63
N GLY A 251 -12.75 3.13 5.40
CA GLY A 251 -13.42 2.40 6.46
C GLY A 251 -14.78 1.86 6.05
N ALA A 252 -15.44 1.18 6.98
CA ALA A 252 -16.81 0.76 6.81
C ALA A 252 -17.74 1.99 6.83
N LEU A 253 -18.58 2.13 5.81
CA LEU A 253 -19.54 3.22 5.70
C LEU A 253 -20.82 2.84 6.43
N ASP A 254 -21.08 3.47 7.56
CA ASP A 254 -22.34 3.36 8.29
C ASP A 254 -23.30 4.49 7.84
N ASP A 255 -24.56 4.15 7.57
CA ASP A 255 -25.57 5.10 7.11
C ASP A 255 -26.79 5.18 8.05
N ARG A 256 -26.73 4.57 9.23
CA ARG A 256 -27.87 4.55 10.19
C ARG A 256 -28.32 5.93 10.66
N PHE A 257 -27.40 6.89 10.71
CA PHE A 257 -27.66 8.29 11.12
C PHE A 257 -27.01 9.27 10.14
N GLY A 258 -27.09 8.96 8.84
CA GLY A 258 -26.35 9.59 7.77
C GLY A 258 -24.96 8.97 7.56
N PRO A 259 -24.38 9.17 6.36
CA PRO A 259 -23.14 8.51 5.99
C PRO A 259 -21.99 8.90 6.91
N ARG A 260 -21.32 7.91 7.50
CA ARG A 260 -20.17 8.15 8.37
C ARG A 260 -19.15 7.03 8.28
N ILE A 261 -17.90 7.39 8.52
CA ILE A 261 -16.78 6.46 8.65
C ILE A 261 -16.18 6.66 10.04
N GLU A 262 -16.07 5.60 10.83
CA GLU A 262 -15.39 5.62 12.13
C GLU A 262 -13.92 5.27 11.94
N VAL A 263 -13.04 6.18 12.33
CA VAL A 263 -11.59 6.04 12.23
C VAL A 263 -11.08 5.37 13.51
N ALA A 264 -10.58 4.16 13.36
CA ALA A 264 -10.01 3.35 14.44
C ALA A 264 -8.47 3.37 14.43
N ASP A 265 -7.86 3.76 13.31
CA ASP A 265 -6.42 3.84 13.13
C ASP A 265 -6.02 5.12 12.39
N PRO A 266 -4.91 5.79 12.76
CA PRO A 266 -4.47 7.01 12.07
C PRO A 266 -4.26 6.82 10.57
N ALA A 267 -3.79 5.66 10.11
CA ALA A 267 -3.58 5.37 8.69
C ALA A 267 -4.88 5.31 7.86
N MET A 268 -6.06 5.34 8.51
CA MET A 268 -7.34 5.48 7.80
C MET A 268 -7.58 6.89 7.26
N ILE A 269 -6.77 7.88 7.62
CA ILE A 269 -6.83 9.24 7.10
C ILE A 269 -5.52 9.56 6.39
N GLU A 270 -5.58 9.92 5.13
CA GLU A 270 -4.46 10.40 4.33
C GLU A 270 -4.71 11.85 3.91
N ILE A 271 -3.68 12.66 3.84
CA ILE A 271 -3.77 13.96 3.16
C ILE A 271 -3.58 13.67 1.67
N ALA A 272 -4.64 13.85 0.89
CA ALA A 272 -4.56 13.69 -0.55
C ALA A 272 -3.63 14.77 -1.13
N ARG A 273 -2.67 14.35 -1.95
CA ARG A 273 -1.88 15.30 -2.73
C ARG A 273 -2.83 15.91 -3.76
N ARG A 274 -2.89 17.24 -3.84
CA ARG A 274 -3.50 17.86 -5.03
C ARG A 274 -2.74 17.33 -6.23
N VAL A 275 -3.43 16.61 -7.09
CA VAL A 275 -3.01 16.49 -8.47
C VAL A 275 -3.32 17.87 -9.04
N ASP A 276 -2.29 18.72 -9.19
CA ASP A 276 -2.44 19.99 -9.89
C ASP A 276 -3.03 19.65 -11.26
N ALA A 277 -4.20 20.21 -11.55
CA ALA A 277 -4.81 20.03 -12.86
C ALA A 277 -3.79 20.53 -13.89
N PRO A 278 -3.53 19.79 -14.99
CA PRO A 278 -2.63 20.25 -16.02
C PRO A 278 -3.21 21.54 -16.63
N GLY A 279 -2.67 22.71 -16.24
CA GLY A 279 -3.07 23.98 -16.85
C GLY A 279 -3.02 25.24 -15.98
N GLU A 280 -2.81 25.19 -14.67
CA GLU A 280 -2.58 26.44 -13.92
C GLU A 280 -1.08 26.81 -13.95
N ALA A 281 -0.70 27.52 -15.00
CA ALA A 281 0.59 28.24 -15.06
C ALA A 281 0.64 29.22 -13.88
N LYS A 282 1.67 29.12 -13.03
CA LYS A 282 1.97 30.13 -12.01
C LYS A 282 2.08 31.50 -12.69
N PRO A 283 1.44 32.55 -12.17
CA PRO A 283 1.77 33.91 -12.61
C PRO A 283 3.22 34.17 -12.23
N HIS A 284 4.02 34.51 -13.24
CA HIS A 284 5.37 34.98 -13.02
C HIS A 284 5.34 36.32 -12.28
N PRO A 285 6.32 36.58 -11.37
CA PRO A 285 6.42 37.83 -10.61
C PRO A 285 6.69 39.04 -11.47
#